data_e2184e47d40b4fd56a3cb72188c07bf7
#
_entry.id   e2184e47d40b4fd56a3cb72188c07bf7
#
_cell.length_a   1.000
_cell.length_b   1.000
_cell.length_c   1.000
_cell.angle_alpha   90.00
_cell.angle_beta   90.00
_cell.angle_gamma   90.00
#
_symmetry.space_group_name_H-M   'P 1'
#
loop_
_entity.id
_entity.type
_entity.pdbx_description
1 polymer ?
#
loop_
_entity_poly.entity_id
_entity_poly.type
_entity_poly.pdbx_seq_one_letter_code
_entity_poly.pdbx_strand_id
1 'polypeptide(L)'
;MYSMIGRDGQRNKDYRWRCRGCKEMFTVRTGTIFEETRLPLRVWVYAIWKACSSKKGISALQLSREMEITHKSALFVLRRIRHGLGEVVAPRMKGTIEVDELYVGGKPRYKGVSKPGKGSDRTPVVGIVQRGGDVRFQTMERVTSMNISRFIAENADLSCRVITDEAPVYKFVGKFFEGGHEVVTHSAKEYVRKGTDVHSNTVEGVFSLIRRGVMGTFHSISRKHLPNYLNEFQFRWNTRKMDDGQRVSAAIKAIDGKRLEYRESVENPPYLPVPKGQMEAPF
;
A
#
# COMPACT_ATOMS: atom_id res chain seq x y z
N MET A 1 9.38 -21.69 -25.02
CA MET A 1 8.46 -20.72 -25.64
C MET A 1 8.87 -20.45 -27.07
N TYR A 2 7.93 -20.04 -27.94
CA TYR A 2 8.21 -19.60 -29.29
C TYR A 2 7.26 -18.45 -29.66
N SER A 3 7.75 -17.52 -30.49
CA SER A 3 6.93 -16.41 -30.99
C SER A 3 5.93 -16.92 -32.03
N MET A 4 4.72 -16.39 -32.03
CA MET A 4 3.74 -16.70 -33.06
C MET A 4 4.02 -15.88 -34.31
N ILE A 5 3.99 -16.54 -35.46
CA ILE A 5 4.19 -15.94 -36.76
C ILE A 5 2.83 -15.79 -37.44
N GLY A 6 2.58 -14.65 -38.07
CA GLY A 6 1.38 -14.41 -38.88
C GLY A 6 1.38 -15.22 -40.17
N ARG A 7 0.26 -15.18 -40.93
CA ARG A 7 0.14 -15.85 -42.23
C ARG A 7 1.10 -15.28 -43.29
N ASP A 8 1.59 -14.08 -43.08
CA ASP A 8 2.56 -13.36 -43.86
C ASP A 8 4.03 -13.73 -43.56
N GLY A 9 4.27 -14.71 -42.71
CA GLY A 9 5.60 -15.11 -42.27
C GLY A 9 6.26 -14.16 -41.29
N GLN A 10 5.62 -13.02 -40.93
CA GLN A 10 6.15 -12.05 -40.00
C GLN A 10 5.68 -12.34 -38.57
N ARG A 11 6.38 -11.76 -37.60
CA ARG A 11 6.00 -11.85 -36.20
C ARG A 11 4.61 -11.24 -35.99
N ASN A 12 3.76 -11.93 -35.23
CA ASN A 12 2.42 -11.46 -34.92
C ASN A 12 2.48 -10.03 -34.33
N LYS A 13 1.65 -9.10 -34.84
CA LYS A 13 1.58 -7.68 -34.43
C LYS A 13 1.29 -7.50 -32.94
N ASP A 14 0.59 -8.46 -32.32
CA ASP A 14 0.28 -8.44 -30.88
C ASP A 14 1.44 -8.98 -30.03
N TYR A 15 2.57 -9.36 -30.62
CA TYR A 15 3.73 -9.96 -29.93
C TYR A 15 3.34 -11.12 -29.03
N ARG A 16 2.46 -12.01 -29.49
CA ARG A 16 2.03 -13.20 -28.76
C ARG A 16 3.07 -14.30 -28.81
N TRP A 17 3.14 -15.04 -27.71
CA TRP A 17 4.01 -16.19 -27.52
C TRP A 17 3.17 -17.40 -27.17
N ARG A 18 3.67 -18.59 -27.46
CA ARG A 18 3.05 -19.82 -27.03
C ARG A 18 4.00 -20.63 -26.16
N CYS A 19 3.50 -21.12 -25.03
CA CYS A 19 4.26 -22.02 -24.17
C CYS A 19 4.43 -23.40 -24.83
N ARG A 20 5.62 -23.99 -24.77
CA ARG A 20 5.83 -25.36 -25.31
C ARG A 20 5.21 -26.42 -24.42
N GLY A 21 5.14 -26.21 -23.12
CA GLY A 21 4.57 -27.12 -22.14
C GLY A 21 3.03 -27.12 -22.17
N CYS A 22 2.39 -26.06 -21.64
CA CYS A 22 0.92 -26.00 -21.53
C CYS A 22 0.19 -25.60 -22.81
N LYS A 23 0.91 -25.19 -23.89
CA LYS A 23 0.35 -24.71 -25.16
C LYS A 23 -0.48 -23.41 -25.05
N GLU A 24 -0.53 -22.78 -23.88
CA GLU A 24 -1.21 -21.51 -23.67
C GLU A 24 -0.52 -20.36 -24.38
N MET A 25 -1.32 -19.40 -24.84
CA MET A 25 -0.83 -18.15 -25.44
C MET A 25 -0.65 -17.10 -24.36
N PHE A 26 0.44 -16.36 -24.44
CA PHE A 26 0.71 -15.26 -23.51
C PHE A 26 1.41 -14.09 -24.20
N THR A 27 1.37 -12.95 -23.55
CA THR A 27 2.08 -11.73 -23.93
C THR A 27 2.85 -11.21 -22.70
N VAL A 28 3.63 -10.16 -22.84
CA VAL A 28 4.27 -9.47 -21.71
C VAL A 28 3.27 -8.87 -20.70
N ARG A 29 1.98 -8.89 -21.02
CA ARG A 29 0.92 -8.38 -20.14
C ARG A 29 0.26 -9.49 -19.32
N THR A 30 0.35 -10.72 -19.76
CA THR A 30 -0.32 -11.87 -19.13
C THR A 30 0.19 -12.09 -17.70
N GLY A 31 -0.71 -12.24 -16.75
CA GLY A 31 -0.39 -12.41 -15.33
C GLY A 31 0.10 -11.14 -14.63
N THR A 32 0.04 -9.98 -15.27
CA THR A 32 0.48 -8.71 -14.70
C THR A 32 -0.68 -7.72 -14.55
N ILE A 33 -0.43 -6.58 -13.90
CA ILE A 33 -1.42 -5.49 -13.81
C ILE A 33 -1.81 -4.91 -15.19
N PHE A 34 -1.05 -5.22 -16.24
CA PHE A 34 -1.31 -4.76 -17.61
C PHE A 34 -2.28 -5.66 -18.37
N GLU A 35 -2.66 -6.78 -17.80
CA GLU A 35 -3.54 -7.75 -18.47
C GLU A 35 -4.90 -7.14 -18.81
N GLU A 36 -5.45 -7.52 -19.96
CA GLU A 36 -6.75 -7.04 -20.47
C GLU A 36 -6.85 -5.51 -20.65
N THR A 37 -5.72 -4.81 -20.69
CA THR A 37 -5.73 -3.37 -20.95
C THR A 37 -5.73 -3.07 -22.45
N ARG A 38 -6.56 -2.10 -22.86
CA ARG A 38 -6.52 -1.51 -24.22
C ARG A 38 -5.54 -0.34 -24.31
N LEU A 39 -5.04 0.14 -23.16
CA LEU A 39 -4.12 1.26 -23.13
C LEU A 39 -2.72 0.82 -23.58
N PRO A 40 -2.01 1.66 -24.36
CA PRO A 40 -0.64 1.37 -24.76
C PRO A 40 0.29 1.36 -23.54
N LEU A 41 1.34 0.52 -23.58
CA LEU A 41 2.29 0.37 -22.47
C LEU A 41 2.99 1.68 -22.09
N ARG A 42 3.17 2.61 -23.03
CA ARG A 42 3.73 3.95 -22.75
C ARG A 42 2.97 4.69 -21.63
N VAL A 43 1.64 4.55 -21.60
CA VAL A 43 0.80 5.16 -20.53
C VAL A 43 1.13 4.55 -19.18
N TRP A 44 1.31 3.23 -19.13
CA TRP A 44 1.65 2.50 -17.93
C TRP A 44 3.04 2.86 -17.39
N VAL A 45 4.05 2.85 -18.27
CA VAL A 45 5.42 3.21 -17.88
C VAL A 45 5.48 4.64 -17.35
N TYR A 46 4.82 5.58 -18.03
CA TYR A 46 4.73 6.96 -17.57
C TYR A 46 4.03 7.08 -16.22
N ALA A 47 2.89 6.38 -16.04
CA ALA A 47 2.14 6.40 -14.79
C ALA A 47 2.94 5.78 -13.63
N ILE A 48 3.68 4.69 -13.87
CA ILE A 48 4.58 4.08 -12.87
C ILE A 48 5.67 5.07 -12.48
N TRP A 49 6.35 5.66 -13.46
CA TRP A 49 7.37 6.66 -13.19
C TRP A 49 6.84 7.80 -12.34
N LYS A 50 5.73 8.42 -12.73
CA LYS A 50 5.10 9.51 -11.97
C LYS A 50 4.65 9.09 -10.56
N ALA A 51 4.06 7.91 -10.42
CA ALA A 51 3.64 7.41 -9.11
C ALA A 51 4.83 7.17 -8.16
N CYS A 52 5.97 6.70 -8.69
CA CYS A 52 7.14 6.35 -7.89
C CYS A 52 8.06 7.54 -7.60
N SER A 53 8.26 8.46 -8.57
CA SER A 53 9.20 9.59 -8.43
C SER A 53 8.59 10.82 -7.75
N SER A 54 7.26 11.02 -7.80
CA SER A 54 6.62 12.18 -7.19
C SER A 54 6.48 12.02 -5.68
N LYS A 55 7.01 12.96 -4.87
CA LYS A 55 6.95 12.89 -3.39
C LYS A 55 5.54 12.69 -2.81
N LYS A 56 4.51 13.23 -3.45
CA LYS A 56 3.10 13.17 -3.01
C LYS A 56 2.24 12.25 -3.89
N GLY A 57 2.85 11.60 -4.91
CA GLY A 57 2.12 10.84 -5.93
C GLY A 57 1.50 11.72 -7.01
N ILE A 58 0.68 11.11 -7.86
CA ILE A 58 -0.03 11.78 -8.96
C ILE A 58 -1.53 11.55 -8.83
N SER A 59 -2.33 12.59 -9.08
CA SER A 59 -3.79 12.46 -9.16
C SER A 59 -4.22 11.86 -10.49
N ALA A 60 -5.37 11.17 -10.50
CA ALA A 60 -5.91 10.63 -11.75
C ALA A 60 -6.27 11.72 -12.76
N LEU A 61 -6.71 12.89 -12.29
CA LEU A 61 -7.01 14.02 -13.17
C LEU A 61 -5.74 14.57 -13.82
N GLN A 62 -4.63 14.62 -13.10
CA GLN A 62 -3.35 15.04 -13.66
C GLN A 62 -2.86 14.03 -14.71
N LEU A 63 -2.85 12.72 -14.39
CA LEU A 63 -2.48 11.67 -15.33
C LEU A 63 -3.36 11.67 -16.58
N SER A 64 -4.66 11.90 -16.42
CA SER A 64 -5.62 12.01 -17.53
C SER A 64 -5.23 13.12 -18.53
N ARG A 65 -4.86 14.30 -18.03
CA ARG A 65 -4.44 15.43 -18.86
C ARG A 65 -3.08 15.22 -19.50
N GLU A 66 -2.10 14.70 -18.74
CA GLU A 66 -0.73 14.50 -19.24
C GLU A 66 -0.66 13.41 -20.33
N MET A 67 -1.53 12.40 -20.26
CA MET A 67 -1.53 11.26 -21.20
C MET A 67 -2.69 11.25 -22.18
N GLU A 68 -3.53 12.30 -22.17
CA GLU A 68 -4.70 12.45 -23.05
C GLU A 68 -5.65 11.23 -22.99
N ILE A 69 -5.84 10.67 -21.81
CA ILE A 69 -6.74 9.55 -21.55
C ILE A 69 -7.92 10.00 -20.69
N THR A 70 -9.03 9.25 -20.69
CA THR A 70 -10.16 9.58 -19.83
C THR A 70 -9.78 9.48 -18.35
N HIS A 71 -10.42 10.30 -17.51
CA HIS A 71 -10.23 10.24 -16.05
C HIS A 71 -10.49 8.82 -15.49
N LYS A 72 -11.49 8.12 -16.02
CA LYS A 72 -11.80 6.71 -15.68
C LYS A 72 -10.63 5.79 -15.99
N SER A 73 -10.00 5.95 -17.14
CA SER A 73 -8.81 5.18 -17.55
C SER A 73 -7.62 5.48 -16.65
N ALA A 74 -7.40 6.75 -16.30
CA ALA A 74 -6.32 7.15 -15.39
C ALA A 74 -6.52 6.56 -13.97
N LEU A 75 -7.75 6.59 -13.44
CA LEU A 75 -8.08 5.93 -12.18
C LEU A 75 -7.81 4.42 -12.23
N PHE A 76 -8.20 3.76 -13.32
CA PHE A 76 -7.97 2.35 -13.54
C PHE A 76 -6.47 2.01 -13.51
N VAL A 77 -5.65 2.78 -14.23
CA VAL A 77 -4.19 2.60 -14.27
C VAL A 77 -3.59 2.77 -12.88
N LEU A 78 -3.85 3.89 -12.21
CA LEU A 78 -3.27 4.17 -10.89
C LEU A 78 -3.72 3.16 -9.83
N ARG A 79 -4.95 2.67 -9.91
CA ARG A 79 -5.46 1.66 -8.98
C ARG A 79 -4.67 0.35 -9.11
N ARG A 80 -4.45 -0.12 -10.34
CA ARG A 80 -3.69 -1.34 -10.60
C ARG A 80 -2.21 -1.18 -10.21
N ILE A 81 -1.61 -0.02 -10.46
CA ILE A 81 -0.25 0.27 -10.02
C ILE A 81 -0.17 0.19 -8.49
N ARG A 82 -1.05 0.86 -7.75
CA ARG A 82 -1.10 0.82 -6.28
C ARG A 82 -1.26 -0.59 -5.74
N HIS A 83 -2.10 -1.40 -6.36
CA HIS A 83 -2.23 -2.81 -6.02
C HIS A 83 -0.93 -3.57 -6.26
N GLY A 84 -0.31 -3.39 -7.42
CA GLY A 84 0.95 -4.04 -7.78
C GLY A 84 2.13 -3.65 -6.88
N LEU A 85 2.13 -2.45 -6.33
CA LEU A 85 3.18 -1.99 -5.41
C LEU A 85 3.06 -2.57 -3.99
N GLY A 86 1.95 -3.24 -3.64
CA GLY A 86 1.82 -3.91 -2.35
C GLY A 86 2.84 -5.04 -2.20
N GLU A 87 3.46 -5.15 -1.06
CA GLU A 87 4.39 -6.24 -0.77
C GLU A 87 3.65 -7.56 -0.52
N VAL A 88 4.25 -8.65 -0.99
CA VAL A 88 3.74 -10.00 -0.72
C VAL A 88 4.41 -10.56 0.53
N VAL A 89 5.74 -10.43 0.62
CA VAL A 89 6.54 -10.87 1.77
C VAL A 89 7.75 -9.95 1.90
N ALA A 90 7.97 -9.41 3.08
CA ALA A 90 9.16 -8.63 3.38
C ALA A 90 9.86 -9.16 4.66
N PRO A 91 11.19 -9.11 4.76
CA PRO A 91 11.91 -9.58 5.95
C PRO A 91 11.47 -8.77 7.18
N ARG A 92 11.47 -9.39 8.36
CA ARG A 92 11.14 -8.70 9.61
C ARG A 92 12.11 -7.54 9.85
N MET A 93 11.57 -6.45 10.37
CA MET A 93 12.35 -5.28 10.77
C MET A 93 13.26 -5.62 11.94
N LYS A 94 14.42 -4.95 12.03
CA LYS A 94 15.43 -5.16 13.08
C LYS A 94 15.87 -3.82 13.67
N GLY A 95 16.47 -3.87 14.86
CA GLY A 95 16.97 -2.69 15.54
C GLY A 95 15.88 -1.83 16.16
N THR A 96 15.95 -0.51 16.02
CA THR A 96 14.94 0.39 16.60
C THR A 96 13.80 0.63 15.65
N ILE A 97 12.58 0.39 16.11
CA ILE A 97 11.34 0.65 15.39
C ILE A 97 10.49 1.70 16.13
N GLU A 98 9.85 2.56 15.37
CA GLU A 98 8.88 3.54 15.86
C GLU A 98 7.48 3.10 15.40
N VAL A 99 6.51 3.15 16.28
CA VAL A 99 5.11 2.76 16.00
C VAL A 99 4.18 3.89 16.42
N ASP A 100 3.23 4.21 15.55
CA ASP A 100 2.24 5.25 15.81
C ASP A 100 1.00 5.01 14.94
N GLU A 101 -0.11 5.71 15.22
CA GLU A 101 -1.33 5.64 14.44
C GLU A 101 -1.72 6.97 13.79
N LEU A 102 -2.24 6.84 12.57
CA LEU A 102 -2.80 7.93 11.80
C LEU A 102 -4.26 7.66 11.47
N TYR A 103 -5.12 8.62 11.70
CA TYR A 103 -6.53 8.54 11.32
C TYR A 103 -6.78 9.23 9.98
N VAL A 104 -7.09 8.45 8.95
CA VAL A 104 -7.36 8.93 7.58
C VAL A 104 -8.85 8.88 7.29
N GLY A 105 -9.40 9.94 6.70
CA GLY A 105 -10.80 9.96 6.29
C GLY A 105 -11.38 11.35 6.18
N GLY A 106 -12.61 11.44 5.65
CA GLY A 106 -13.28 12.69 5.35
C GLY A 106 -13.61 13.55 6.56
N LYS A 107 -13.79 14.84 6.31
CA LYS A 107 -14.43 15.76 7.26
C LYS A 107 -15.86 15.24 7.53
N PRO A 108 -16.35 15.27 8.77
CA PRO A 108 -17.76 14.97 9.02
C PRO A 108 -18.62 15.89 8.14
N ARG A 109 -19.56 15.31 7.40
CA ARG A 109 -20.47 16.07 6.51
C ARG A 109 -21.35 17.05 7.26
N TYR A 110 -21.51 16.87 8.56
CA TYR A 110 -22.30 17.73 9.42
C TYR A 110 -21.40 18.36 10.48
N LYS A 111 -21.44 19.69 10.57
CA LYS A 111 -20.92 20.46 11.71
C LYS A 111 -21.87 20.29 12.91
N GLY A 112 -22.16 19.05 13.29
CA GLY A 112 -22.91 18.71 14.46
C GLY A 112 -21.97 18.30 15.58
N VAL A 113 -22.37 18.56 16.82
CA VAL A 113 -21.63 18.22 18.02
C VAL A 113 -21.17 16.78 17.94
N SER A 114 -19.87 16.57 17.96
CA SER A 114 -19.25 15.24 18.06
C SER A 114 -19.73 14.62 19.37
N LYS A 115 -20.64 13.64 19.28
CA LYS A 115 -21.06 12.90 20.48
C LYS A 115 -19.85 12.09 20.95
N PRO A 116 -19.40 12.23 22.20
CA PRO A 116 -18.37 11.39 22.78
C PRO A 116 -18.77 9.90 22.60
N GLY A 117 -17.88 9.08 22.09
CA GLY A 117 -18.10 7.63 21.92
C GLY A 117 -18.66 7.16 20.58
N LYS A 118 -19.11 8.03 19.67
CA LYS A 118 -19.31 7.64 18.26
C LYS A 118 -17.99 7.77 17.53
N GLY A 119 -17.42 6.62 17.12
CA GLY A 119 -16.17 6.53 16.38
C GLY A 119 -16.18 7.52 15.21
N SER A 120 -15.06 8.20 15.00
CA SER A 120 -14.89 9.06 13.82
C SER A 120 -15.02 8.20 12.58
N ASP A 121 -15.64 8.70 11.51
CA ASP A 121 -15.69 8.05 10.18
C ASP A 121 -14.29 7.90 9.56
N ARG A 122 -13.24 8.15 10.33
CA ARG A 122 -11.85 8.03 9.93
C ARG A 122 -11.37 6.61 10.11
N THR A 123 -10.60 6.14 9.14
CA THR A 123 -9.99 4.81 9.19
C THR A 123 -8.65 4.89 9.91
N PRO A 124 -8.44 4.12 10.98
CA PRO A 124 -7.14 4.03 11.63
C PRO A 124 -6.13 3.35 10.71
N VAL A 125 -4.94 3.90 10.65
CA VAL A 125 -3.76 3.34 9.97
C VAL A 125 -2.66 3.25 11.02
N VAL A 126 -2.18 2.06 11.31
CA VAL A 126 -0.99 1.87 12.13
C VAL A 126 0.22 1.79 11.22
N GLY A 127 1.27 2.50 11.58
CA GLY A 127 2.56 2.49 10.89
C GLY A 127 3.67 2.00 11.79
N ILE A 128 4.53 1.15 11.24
CA ILE A 128 5.79 0.75 11.86
C ILE A 128 6.93 1.24 10.97
N VAL A 129 7.88 1.96 11.55
CA VAL A 129 9.04 2.47 10.82
C VAL A 129 10.30 1.97 11.47
N GLN A 130 11.14 1.26 10.72
CA GLN A 130 12.50 0.97 11.14
C GLN A 130 13.37 2.23 10.96
N ARG A 131 14.10 2.64 11.97
CA ARG A 131 15.02 3.80 11.85
C ARG A 131 16.05 3.58 10.77
N GLY A 132 16.16 4.54 9.85
CA GLY A 132 17.03 4.43 8.68
C GLY A 132 16.57 3.43 7.60
N GLY A 133 15.54 2.64 7.88
CA GLY A 133 15.01 1.56 7.05
C GLY A 133 13.60 1.81 6.52
N ASP A 134 12.85 0.72 6.43
CA ASP A 134 11.56 0.62 5.79
C ASP A 134 10.39 1.04 6.68
N VAL A 135 9.24 1.23 6.06
CA VAL A 135 7.95 1.44 6.72
C VAL A 135 6.97 0.35 6.29
N ARG A 136 6.04 0.00 7.17
CA ARG A 136 4.86 -0.81 6.87
C ARG A 136 3.63 -0.18 7.47
N PHE A 137 2.52 -0.30 6.75
CA PHE A 137 1.23 0.21 7.16
C PHE A 137 0.18 -0.88 7.17
N GLN A 138 -0.74 -0.78 8.12
CA GLN A 138 -1.95 -1.59 8.14
C GLN A 138 -3.15 -0.72 8.50
N THR A 139 -4.24 -0.86 7.74
CA THR A 139 -5.53 -0.30 8.16
C THR A 139 -6.18 -1.22 9.18
N MET A 140 -6.76 -0.65 10.22
CA MET A 140 -7.45 -1.41 11.27
C MET A 140 -8.90 -0.98 11.37
N GLU A 141 -9.79 -1.89 11.71
CA GLU A 141 -11.17 -1.53 12.06
C GLU A 141 -11.22 -0.88 13.44
N ARG A 142 -10.46 -1.42 14.38
CA ARG A 142 -10.30 -0.94 15.74
C ARG A 142 -8.84 -0.99 16.16
N VAL A 143 -8.38 0.10 16.75
CA VAL A 143 -7.07 0.17 17.39
C VAL A 143 -7.19 -0.42 18.78
N THR A 144 -6.70 -1.64 18.94
CA THR A 144 -6.65 -2.35 20.23
C THR A 144 -5.24 -2.82 20.48
N SER A 145 -4.87 -3.00 21.75
CA SER A 145 -3.54 -3.51 22.12
C SER A 145 -3.23 -4.84 21.43
N MET A 146 -4.22 -5.73 21.29
CA MET A 146 -4.06 -7.02 20.63
C MET A 146 -3.75 -6.87 19.13
N ASN A 147 -4.52 -6.04 18.42
CA ASN A 147 -4.33 -5.83 16.96
C ASN A 147 -2.98 -5.19 16.67
N ILE A 148 -2.58 -4.20 17.47
CA ILE A 148 -1.28 -3.54 17.34
C ILE A 148 -0.15 -4.53 17.64
N SER A 149 -0.21 -5.25 18.77
CA SER A 149 0.83 -6.21 19.14
C SER A 149 1.00 -7.30 18.08
N ARG A 150 -0.11 -7.80 17.50
CA ARG A 150 -0.06 -8.75 16.38
C ARG A 150 0.64 -8.15 15.18
N PHE A 151 0.25 -6.95 14.76
CA PHE A 151 0.85 -6.29 13.60
C PHE A 151 2.35 -6.04 13.79
N ILE A 152 2.78 -5.62 14.99
CA ILE A 152 4.20 -5.43 15.29
C ILE A 152 4.93 -6.79 15.23
N ALA A 153 4.40 -7.82 15.88
CA ALA A 153 5.02 -9.16 15.94
C ALA A 153 5.13 -9.84 14.56
N GLU A 154 4.18 -9.60 13.66
CA GLU A 154 4.23 -10.09 12.27
C GLU A 154 5.33 -9.41 11.45
N ASN A 155 5.66 -8.17 11.78
CA ASN A 155 6.53 -7.30 10.97
C ASN A 155 7.90 -7.01 11.57
N ALA A 156 8.11 -7.18 12.86
CA ALA A 156 9.35 -6.91 13.57
C ALA A 156 9.93 -8.17 14.22
N ASP A 157 11.25 -8.19 14.34
CA ASP A 157 11.98 -9.20 15.11
C ASP A 157 11.78 -8.94 16.61
N LEU A 158 11.75 -9.99 17.43
CA LEU A 158 11.58 -9.86 18.88
C LEU A 158 12.73 -9.13 19.57
N SER A 159 13.90 -9.11 18.95
CA SER A 159 15.08 -8.34 19.42
C SER A 159 14.95 -6.83 19.21
N CYS A 160 13.89 -6.34 18.53
CA CYS A 160 13.70 -4.92 18.28
C CYS A 160 13.48 -4.12 19.57
N ARG A 161 14.05 -2.93 19.61
CA ARG A 161 13.69 -1.87 20.54
C ARG A 161 12.50 -1.11 19.96
N VAL A 162 11.42 -1.03 20.70
CA VAL A 162 10.16 -0.40 20.24
C VAL A 162 10.00 0.97 20.90
N ILE A 163 9.68 1.98 20.10
CA ILE A 163 9.37 3.33 20.59
C ILE A 163 7.95 3.69 20.14
N THR A 164 7.13 4.15 21.07
CA THR A 164 5.75 4.59 20.82
C THR A 164 5.46 5.90 21.53
N ASP A 165 4.28 6.46 21.31
CA ASP A 165 3.73 7.47 22.19
C ASP A 165 3.16 6.87 23.49
N GLU A 166 2.55 7.73 24.33
CA GLU A 166 1.96 7.37 25.62
C GLU A 166 0.56 6.74 25.55
N ALA A 167 0.04 6.44 24.37
CA ALA A 167 -1.31 5.91 24.22
C ALA A 167 -1.47 4.56 24.95
N PRO A 168 -2.58 4.36 25.71
CA PRO A 168 -2.79 3.15 26.52
C PRO A 168 -2.75 1.84 25.73
N VAL A 169 -2.98 1.91 24.41
CA VAL A 169 -2.97 0.73 23.52
C VAL A 169 -1.59 0.09 23.41
N TYR A 170 -0.50 0.83 23.70
CA TYR A 170 0.88 0.35 23.65
C TYR A 170 1.38 -0.27 24.96
N LYS A 171 0.61 -0.18 26.05
CA LYS A 171 1.04 -0.60 27.40
C LYS A 171 1.61 -2.02 27.48
N PHE A 172 1.12 -2.93 26.63
CA PHE A 172 1.52 -4.33 26.65
C PHE A 172 2.57 -4.69 25.60
N VAL A 173 2.90 -3.79 24.68
CA VAL A 173 3.84 -4.05 23.58
C VAL A 173 5.21 -4.45 24.11
N GLY A 174 5.71 -3.76 25.15
CA GLY A 174 7.03 -4.02 25.72
C GLY A 174 7.23 -5.42 26.32
N LYS A 175 6.16 -6.15 26.61
CA LYS A 175 6.26 -7.51 27.17
C LYS A 175 6.74 -8.55 26.14
N PHE A 176 6.69 -8.22 24.86
CA PHE A 176 6.98 -9.14 23.78
C PHE A 176 8.34 -8.88 23.09
N PHE A 177 9.01 -7.77 23.44
CA PHE A 177 10.24 -7.36 22.74
C PHE A 177 11.44 -7.33 23.71
N GLU A 178 12.46 -8.12 23.40
CA GLU A 178 13.69 -8.23 24.20
C GLU A 178 14.50 -6.92 24.19
N GLY A 179 14.44 -6.16 23.06
CA GLY A 179 15.08 -4.85 22.94
C GLY A 179 14.44 -3.74 23.77
N GLY A 180 13.33 -4.04 24.45
CA GLY A 180 12.61 -3.12 25.33
C GLY A 180 11.60 -2.23 24.61
N HIS A 181 10.81 -1.52 25.41
CA HIS A 181 9.81 -0.55 24.95
C HIS A 181 10.01 0.79 25.66
N GLU A 182 10.11 1.84 24.89
CA GLU A 182 10.26 3.21 25.37
C GLU A 182 9.11 4.07 24.88
N VAL A 183 8.66 4.97 25.73
CA VAL A 183 7.48 5.79 25.49
C VAL A 183 7.92 7.26 25.41
N VAL A 184 7.46 7.99 24.40
CA VAL A 184 7.60 9.45 24.28
C VAL A 184 6.34 10.10 24.82
N THR A 185 6.49 11.05 25.75
CA THR A 185 5.35 11.68 26.42
C THR A 185 5.02 13.03 25.78
N HIS A 186 4.21 13.00 24.74
CA HIS A 186 3.78 14.22 24.03
C HIS A 186 2.95 15.17 24.89
N SER A 187 2.18 14.68 25.85
CA SER A 187 1.42 15.50 26.80
C SER A 187 2.33 16.39 27.64
N ALA A 188 3.56 15.94 27.92
CA ALA A 188 4.60 16.71 28.60
C ALA A 188 5.45 17.58 27.64
N LYS A 189 5.05 17.70 26.35
CA LYS A 189 5.83 18.36 25.30
C LYS A 189 7.22 17.75 25.08
N GLU A 190 7.38 16.49 25.42
CA GLU A 190 8.59 15.71 25.13
C GLU A 190 8.52 15.25 23.66
N TYR A 191 9.31 15.86 22.78
CA TYR A 191 9.47 15.42 21.40
C TYR A 191 10.70 14.54 21.21
N VAL A 192 11.72 14.76 22.03
CA VAL A 192 12.93 13.98 22.13
C VAL A 192 13.35 13.96 23.59
N ARG A 193 13.59 12.77 24.15
CA ARG A 193 14.09 12.65 25.52
C ARG A 193 15.52 13.14 25.61
N LYS A 194 15.76 14.17 26.45
CA LYS A 194 17.07 14.81 26.60
C LYS A 194 18.17 13.79 26.91
N GLY A 195 19.28 13.87 26.19
CA GLY A 195 20.44 13.00 26.38
C GLY A 195 20.27 11.57 25.86
N THR A 196 19.17 11.29 25.14
CA THR A 196 18.89 9.98 24.54
C THR A 196 18.45 10.14 23.08
N ASP A 197 18.34 9.00 22.39
CA ASP A 197 17.79 8.92 21.03
C ASP A 197 16.30 8.56 21.00
N VAL A 198 15.60 8.66 22.15
CA VAL A 198 14.19 8.31 22.27
C VAL A 198 13.30 9.41 21.69
N HIS A 199 12.70 9.13 20.55
CA HIS A 199 11.77 10.01 19.83
C HIS A 199 10.90 9.22 18.86
N SER A 200 9.78 9.81 18.39
CA SER A 200 8.89 9.27 17.35
C SER A 200 8.93 10.06 16.04
N ASN A 201 9.95 10.89 15.85
CA ASN A 201 10.03 11.84 14.73
C ASN A 201 10.02 11.15 13.36
N THR A 202 10.53 9.91 13.26
CA THR A 202 10.60 9.21 11.98
C THR A 202 9.20 8.81 11.50
N VAL A 203 8.39 8.19 12.37
CA VAL A 203 7.03 7.79 12.04
C VAL A 203 6.12 9.00 11.81
N GLU A 204 6.28 10.08 12.60
CA GLU A 204 5.57 11.34 12.39
C GLU A 204 5.91 11.97 11.03
N GLY A 205 7.19 11.94 10.64
CA GLY A 205 7.66 12.39 9.32
C GLY A 205 6.99 11.63 8.19
N VAL A 206 6.86 10.31 8.31
CA VAL A 206 6.16 9.45 7.35
C VAL A 206 4.67 9.80 7.29
N PHE A 207 4.00 9.93 8.42
CA PHE A 207 2.59 10.30 8.47
C PHE A 207 2.32 11.70 7.91
N SER A 208 3.25 12.61 8.09
CA SER A 208 3.20 13.94 7.48
C SER A 208 3.22 13.87 5.94
N LEU A 209 3.96 12.92 5.33
CA LEU A 209 3.92 12.68 3.87
C LEU A 209 2.54 12.17 3.42
N ILE A 210 1.95 11.23 4.17
CA ILE A 210 0.60 10.73 3.87
C ILE A 210 -0.42 11.87 3.97
N ARG A 211 -0.43 12.64 5.07
CA ARG A 211 -1.35 13.78 5.25
C ARG A 211 -1.23 14.78 4.11
N ARG A 212 -0.01 15.16 3.72
CA ARG A 212 0.23 16.08 2.59
C ARG A 212 -0.21 15.52 1.26
N GLY A 213 -0.03 14.21 1.02
CA GLY A 213 -0.51 13.54 -0.20
C GLY A 213 -2.04 13.50 -0.26
N VAL A 214 -2.69 13.15 0.86
CA VAL A 214 -4.17 13.13 0.94
C VAL A 214 -4.74 14.53 0.72
N MET A 215 -4.22 15.54 1.41
CA MET A 215 -4.78 16.92 1.31
C MET A 215 -4.43 17.60 -0.02
N GLY A 216 -3.20 17.43 -0.53
CA GLY A 216 -2.72 18.21 -1.67
C GLY A 216 -2.83 17.52 -3.04
N THR A 217 -2.99 16.19 -3.07
CA THR A 217 -2.99 15.43 -4.35
C THR A 217 -4.28 14.64 -4.55
N PHE A 218 -4.73 13.93 -3.52
CA PHE A 218 -5.86 12.99 -3.65
C PHE A 218 -7.17 13.58 -3.13
N HIS A 219 -7.11 14.59 -2.26
CA HIS A 219 -8.21 15.27 -1.59
C HIS A 219 -9.13 14.38 -0.74
N SER A 220 -9.49 13.20 -1.23
CA SER A 220 -10.32 12.22 -0.53
C SER A 220 -9.92 10.81 -0.93
N ILE A 221 -9.79 9.94 0.06
CA ILE A 221 -9.53 8.50 -0.12
C ILE A 221 -10.60 7.74 0.65
N SER A 222 -11.35 6.88 -0.05
CA SER A 222 -12.34 6.04 0.62
C SER A 222 -11.67 4.93 1.44
N ARG A 223 -12.32 4.50 2.52
CA ARG A 223 -11.84 3.41 3.37
C ARG A 223 -11.45 2.16 2.57
N LYS A 224 -12.28 1.78 1.60
CA LYS A 224 -12.06 0.63 0.71
C LYS A 224 -10.74 0.70 -0.07
N HIS A 225 -10.36 1.87 -0.51
CA HIS A 225 -9.18 2.06 -1.37
C HIS A 225 -7.92 2.49 -0.61
N LEU A 226 -8.07 2.84 0.67
CA LEU A 226 -6.96 3.32 1.49
C LEU A 226 -5.75 2.37 1.52
N PRO A 227 -5.91 1.03 1.68
CA PRO A 227 -4.76 0.12 1.67
C PRO A 227 -3.90 0.25 0.41
N ASN A 228 -4.52 0.39 -0.77
CA ASN A 228 -3.78 0.56 -2.02
C ASN A 228 -2.99 1.88 -2.09
N TYR A 229 -3.52 2.96 -1.51
CA TYR A 229 -2.75 4.21 -1.40
C TYR A 229 -1.60 4.08 -0.41
N LEU A 230 -1.78 3.35 0.68
CA LEU A 230 -0.71 3.07 1.64
C LEU A 230 0.43 2.27 0.99
N ASN A 231 0.13 1.29 0.12
CA ASN A 231 1.13 0.57 -0.67
C ASN A 231 2.00 1.54 -1.50
N GLU A 232 1.39 2.53 -2.14
CA GLU A 232 2.12 3.56 -2.91
C GLU A 232 3.01 4.42 -2.00
N PHE A 233 2.53 4.84 -0.82
CA PHE A 233 3.32 5.60 0.14
C PHE A 233 4.46 4.77 0.72
N GLN A 234 4.20 3.52 1.09
CA GLN A 234 5.17 2.57 1.59
C GLN A 234 6.28 2.32 0.57
N PHE A 235 5.92 2.03 -0.68
CA PHE A 235 6.88 1.83 -1.76
C PHE A 235 7.79 3.05 -1.94
N ARG A 236 7.23 4.27 -2.01
CA ARG A 236 8.03 5.48 -2.16
C ARG A 236 8.98 5.73 -0.98
N TRP A 237 8.53 5.44 0.23
CA TRP A 237 9.41 5.56 1.40
C TRP A 237 10.53 4.53 1.37
N ASN A 238 10.21 3.27 1.12
CA ASN A 238 11.17 2.17 1.16
C ASN A 238 12.22 2.28 0.04
N THR A 239 11.85 2.93 -1.07
CA THR A 239 12.77 3.20 -2.19
C THR A 239 13.37 4.61 -2.18
N ARG A 240 13.21 5.40 -1.11
CA ARG A 240 13.61 6.82 -1.08
C ARG A 240 15.10 7.09 -1.30
N LYS A 241 15.95 6.09 -1.05
CA LYS A 241 17.42 6.16 -1.24
C LYS A 241 17.84 5.80 -2.68
N MET A 242 16.92 5.30 -3.50
CA MET A 242 17.15 4.94 -4.90
C MET A 242 16.96 6.16 -5.80
N ASP A 243 17.64 6.18 -6.94
CA ASP A 243 17.30 7.10 -8.02
C ASP A 243 15.99 6.73 -8.72
N ASP A 244 15.47 7.61 -9.56
CA ASP A 244 14.17 7.40 -10.19
C ASP A 244 14.14 6.20 -11.15
N GLY A 245 15.25 5.93 -11.85
CA GLY A 245 15.37 4.76 -12.74
C GLY A 245 15.34 3.45 -11.95
N GLN A 246 16.06 3.39 -10.85
CA GLN A 246 16.07 2.26 -9.93
C GLN A 246 14.68 2.03 -9.30
N ARG A 247 13.97 3.11 -8.91
CA ARG A 247 12.60 3.02 -8.40
C ARG A 247 11.63 2.44 -9.42
N VAL A 248 11.69 2.90 -10.67
CA VAL A 248 10.84 2.37 -11.74
C VAL A 248 11.14 0.89 -11.99
N SER A 249 12.41 0.50 -12.02
CA SER A 249 12.82 -0.90 -12.17
C SER A 249 12.30 -1.76 -11.01
N ALA A 250 12.41 -1.27 -9.78
CA ALA A 250 11.88 -1.93 -8.58
C ALA A 250 10.35 -2.05 -8.63
N ALA A 251 9.64 -0.99 -9.09
CA ALA A 251 8.20 -1.01 -9.24
C ALA A 251 7.75 -2.05 -10.29
N ILE A 252 8.43 -2.12 -11.44
CA ILE A 252 8.13 -3.10 -12.48
C ILE A 252 8.33 -4.52 -11.95
N LYS A 253 9.40 -4.79 -11.21
CA LYS A 253 9.63 -6.09 -10.55
C LYS A 253 8.56 -6.41 -9.51
N ALA A 254 8.15 -5.43 -8.72
CA ALA A 254 7.10 -5.60 -7.69
C ALA A 254 5.72 -5.92 -8.29
N ILE A 255 5.46 -5.47 -9.51
CA ILE A 255 4.19 -5.64 -10.23
C ILE A 255 4.09 -7.02 -10.90
N ASP A 256 5.22 -7.69 -11.13
CA ASP A 256 5.27 -8.99 -11.80
C ASP A 256 4.48 -10.05 -11.01
N GLY A 257 3.72 -10.88 -11.72
CA GLY A 257 2.88 -11.91 -11.11
C GLY A 257 1.63 -11.39 -10.37
N LYS A 258 1.39 -10.07 -10.36
CA LYS A 258 0.22 -9.47 -9.69
C LYS A 258 -0.84 -9.06 -10.72
N ARG A 259 -1.96 -9.75 -10.70
CA ARG A 259 -3.14 -9.42 -11.50
C ARG A 259 -4.21 -8.82 -10.60
N LEU A 260 -4.87 -7.75 -11.04
CA LEU A 260 -6.03 -7.20 -10.37
C LEU A 260 -7.25 -7.34 -11.28
N GLU A 261 -8.17 -8.20 -10.93
CA GLU A 261 -9.46 -8.33 -11.60
C GLU A 261 -10.44 -7.27 -11.10
N TYR A 262 -11.35 -6.84 -11.99
CA TYR A 262 -12.34 -5.82 -11.63
C TYR A 262 -13.26 -6.28 -10.50
N ARG A 263 -13.53 -7.58 -10.41
CA ARG A 263 -14.42 -8.19 -9.40
C ARG A 263 -13.75 -8.31 -8.02
N GLU A 264 -12.45 -8.51 -7.94
CA GLU A 264 -11.70 -8.61 -6.67
C GLU A 264 -11.71 -7.30 -5.88
N SER A 265 -12.05 -6.20 -6.52
CA SER A 265 -12.15 -4.90 -5.87
C SER A 265 -13.50 -4.63 -5.19
N VAL A 266 -14.44 -5.52 -5.34
CA VAL A 266 -15.69 -5.57 -4.57
C VAL A 266 -15.49 -6.65 -3.51
N GLU A 267 -15.76 -6.35 -2.24
CA GLU A 267 -15.58 -7.21 -1.06
C GLU A 267 -16.22 -8.61 -1.20
N ASN A 268 -15.72 -9.42 -2.11
CA ASN A 268 -15.99 -10.85 -2.10
C ASN A 268 -14.69 -11.55 -1.68
N PRO A 269 -14.74 -12.44 -0.69
CA PRO A 269 -13.65 -13.37 -0.45
C PRO A 269 -13.35 -14.12 -1.76
N PRO A 270 -12.12 -14.61 -1.95
CA PRO A 270 -11.80 -15.41 -3.12
C PRO A 270 -12.89 -16.49 -3.26
N TYR A 271 -13.47 -16.59 -4.44
CA TYR A 271 -14.49 -17.62 -4.74
C TYR A 271 -13.82 -18.98 -4.56
N LEU A 272 -14.02 -19.57 -3.41
CA LEU A 272 -13.79 -20.99 -3.24
C LEU A 272 -14.91 -21.69 -4.03
N PRO A 273 -14.60 -22.51 -5.05
CA PRO A 273 -15.61 -23.24 -5.75
C PRO A 273 -16.35 -24.10 -4.74
N VAL A 274 -17.65 -23.83 -4.55
CA VAL A 274 -18.51 -24.66 -3.72
C VAL A 274 -18.49 -26.07 -4.32
N PRO A 275 -18.17 -27.11 -3.54
CA PRO A 275 -18.24 -28.48 -4.03
C PRO A 275 -19.63 -28.74 -4.62
N LYS A 276 -19.70 -29.25 -5.83
CA LYS A 276 -20.97 -29.64 -6.47
C LYS A 276 -21.68 -30.62 -5.52
N GLY A 277 -22.72 -30.17 -4.85
CA GLY A 277 -23.52 -30.99 -3.92
C GLY A 277 -24.20 -30.24 -2.78
N GLN A 278 -23.91 -28.95 -2.58
CA GLN A 278 -24.59 -28.13 -1.55
C GLN A 278 -25.17 -26.86 -2.17
N MET A 279 -26.22 -27.01 -2.99
CA MET A 279 -27.12 -25.90 -3.30
C MET A 279 -28.34 -26.06 -2.38
N GLU A 280 -28.28 -25.46 -1.20
CA GLU A 280 -29.51 -25.07 -0.52
C GLU A 280 -29.84 -23.65 -0.97
N ALA A 281 -31.04 -23.50 -1.53
CA ALA A 281 -31.58 -22.25 -2.00
C ALA A 281 -31.76 -21.27 -0.85
N PRO A 282 -31.36 -20.01 -0.98
CA PRO A 282 -31.73 -18.99 -0.01
C PRO A 282 -33.19 -18.58 -0.24
N PHE A 283 -33.95 -18.64 0.81
CA PHE A 283 -35.27 -17.97 0.94
C PHE A 283 -35.02 -16.44 1.04
#